data_1334fdef5ef816d547cf2f249e551d8f
#
_entry.id   1334fdef5ef816d547cf2f249e551d8f
#
_cell.length_a   1.000
_cell.length_b   1.000
_cell.length_c   1.000
_cell.angle_alpha   90.00
_cell.angle_beta   90.00
_cell.angle_gamma   90.00
#
_symmetry.space_group_name_H-M   'P 1'
#
loop_
_entity.id
_entity.type
_entity.pdbx_description
1 polymer ?
#
loop_
_entity_poly.entity_id
_entity_poly.type
_entity_poly.pdbx_seq_one_letter_code
_entity_poly.pdbx_strand_id
1 'polypeptide(L)'
;MHHIVRSAAIVAASVLTLSLASGAAMAGSAQEEANRKTVLAFYEKGLNQKDADAALAYVGDRYVQHNPNAADGPDGFRKFIGFLREKFPNSHSEIKRSFVDGDYVILHVHAVREPGSRGNAIVDIFKLENGKVVEHWDVVQPIPEIPANNNTMF
;
A
#
# COMPACT_ATOMS: atom_id res chain seq x y z
N MET A 1 75.23 -32.28 11.77
CA MET A 1 74.73 -30.88 11.66
C MET A 1 73.42 -30.93 10.89
N HIS A 2 72.29 -30.78 11.60
CA HIS A 2 70.97 -30.90 11.02
C HIS A 2 70.33 -29.53 11.04
N HIS A 3 70.05 -28.95 9.89
CA HIS A 3 69.27 -27.70 9.79
C HIS A 3 67.78 -28.01 9.64
N ILE A 4 67.05 -27.64 10.60
CA ILE A 4 65.60 -27.72 10.59
C ILE A 4 65.07 -26.40 9.98
N VAL A 5 64.42 -26.50 8.82
CA VAL A 5 63.68 -25.38 8.20
C VAL A 5 62.26 -25.42 8.73
N ARG A 6 61.81 -24.39 9.45
CA ARG A 6 60.44 -24.19 9.89
C ARG A 6 59.68 -23.41 8.82
N SER A 7 58.71 -24.06 8.20
CA SER A 7 57.75 -23.40 7.33
C SER A 7 56.70 -22.65 8.16
N ALA A 8 56.59 -21.36 7.95
CA ALA A 8 55.51 -20.54 8.50
C ALA A 8 54.30 -20.60 7.56
N ALA A 9 53.20 -21.12 8.04
CA ALA A 9 51.92 -21.08 7.31
C ALA A 9 51.26 -19.72 7.57
N ILE A 10 51.00 -19.02 6.48
CA ILE A 10 50.22 -17.77 6.49
C ILE A 10 48.74 -18.16 6.47
N VAL A 11 48.02 -17.82 7.55
CA VAL A 11 46.57 -17.88 7.59
C VAL A 11 46.07 -16.52 7.12
N ALA A 12 45.59 -16.46 5.89
CA ALA A 12 44.87 -15.32 5.38
C ALA A 12 43.54 -15.82 4.79
N ALA A 13 42.48 -15.75 5.56
CA ALA A 13 41.14 -15.87 5.00
C ALA A 13 40.09 -15.33 5.99
N SER A 14 39.18 -14.58 5.46
CA SER A 14 37.83 -14.33 5.98
C SER A 14 37.56 -13.00 6.69
N VAL A 15 37.52 -11.92 5.91
CA VAL A 15 36.65 -10.76 6.24
C VAL A 15 36.12 -10.21 4.91
N LEU A 16 35.10 -10.84 4.33
CA LEU A 16 34.36 -10.22 3.21
C LEU A 16 32.98 -10.87 2.98
N THR A 17 32.07 -10.84 3.94
CA THR A 17 30.70 -11.31 3.66
C THR A 17 29.60 -10.59 4.44
N LEU A 18 29.86 -9.50 5.17
CA LEU A 18 28.82 -8.88 6.01
C LEU A 18 28.17 -7.60 5.44
N SER A 19 28.68 -7.05 4.35
CA SER A 19 28.19 -5.75 3.82
C SER A 19 27.04 -5.84 2.79
N LEU A 20 26.79 -7.01 2.21
CA LEU A 20 25.75 -7.19 1.19
C LEU A 20 24.32 -7.36 1.77
N ALA A 21 24.20 -7.95 2.96
CA ALA A 21 22.89 -8.17 3.58
C ALA A 21 22.23 -6.87 4.08
N SER A 22 23.03 -5.92 4.58
CA SER A 22 22.51 -4.62 5.05
C SER A 22 21.99 -3.74 3.92
N GLY A 23 22.61 -3.81 2.74
CA GLY A 23 22.19 -3.02 1.57
C GLY A 23 20.84 -3.49 1.01
N ALA A 24 20.58 -4.79 0.97
CA ALA A 24 19.31 -5.33 0.49
C ALA A 24 18.14 -5.01 1.43
N ALA A 25 18.34 -5.10 2.75
CA ALA A 25 17.32 -4.75 3.72
C ALA A 25 16.95 -3.25 3.71
N MET A 26 17.95 -2.37 3.53
CA MET A 26 17.72 -0.93 3.43
C MET A 26 17.04 -0.56 2.10
N ALA A 27 17.37 -1.23 1.01
CA ALA A 27 16.72 -1.03 -0.28
C ALA A 27 15.25 -1.49 -0.25
N GLY A 28 14.93 -2.60 0.41
CA GLY A 28 13.57 -3.09 0.62
C GLY A 28 12.72 -2.07 1.38
N SER A 29 13.21 -1.55 2.52
CA SER A 29 12.47 -0.57 3.32
C SER A 29 12.26 0.76 2.60
N ALA A 30 13.19 1.21 1.77
CA ALA A 30 13.04 2.42 0.96
C ALA A 30 11.99 2.25 -0.14
N GLN A 31 11.93 1.10 -0.79
CA GLN A 31 10.91 0.77 -1.79
C GLN A 31 9.53 0.66 -1.17
N GLU A 32 9.42 0.00 -0.02
CA GLU A 32 8.16 -0.11 0.71
C GLU A 32 7.61 1.26 1.12
N GLU A 33 8.47 2.16 1.60
CA GLU A 33 8.05 3.53 1.94
C GLU A 33 7.65 4.33 0.69
N ALA A 34 8.32 4.13 -0.45
CA ALA A 34 7.91 4.72 -1.72
C ALA A 34 6.55 4.18 -2.18
N ASN A 35 6.32 2.86 -2.09
CA ASN A 35 5.05 2.22 -2.40
C ASN A 35 3.92 2.76 -1.52
N ARG A 36 4.16 2.88 -0.21
CA ARG A 36 3.21 3.51 0.72
C ARG A 36 2.81 4.90 0.29
N LYS A 37 3.79 5.78 0.00
CA LYS A 37 3.53 7.16 -0.44
C LYS A 37 2.72 7.21 -1.73
N THR A 38 3.01 6.34 -2.68
CA THR A 38 2.25 6.21 -3.94
C THR A 38 0.78 5.91 -3.65
N VAL A 39 0.50 4.91 -2.81
CA VAL A 39 -0.88 4.51 -2.51
C VAL A 39 -1.62 5.59 -1.71
N LEU A 40 -0.97 6.22 -0.72
CA LEU A 40 -1.57 7.32 0.04
C LEU A 40 -1.93 8.50 -0.88
N ALA A 41 -1.05 8.86 -1.81
CA ALA A 41 -1.31 9.93 -2.78
C ALA A 41 -2.42 9.56 -3.77
N PHE A 42 -2.42 8.33 -4.30
CA PHE A 42 -3.50 7.79 -5.14
C PHE A 42 -4.85 7.90 -4.42
N TYR A 43 -4.90 7.43 -3.17
CA TYR A 43 -6.11 7.41 -2.36
C TYR A 43 -6.63 8.83 -2.09
N GLU A 44 -5.76 9.73 -1.66
CA GLU A 44 -6.11 11.12 -1.38
C GLU A 44 -6.64 11.83 -2.64
N LYS A 45 -5.94 11.71 -3.78
CA LYS A 45 -6.37 12.32 -5.04
C LYS A 45 -7.70 11.76 -5.53
N GLY A 46 -7.86 10.44 -5.53
CA GLY A 46 -9.06 9.78 -6.05
C GLY A 46 -10.25 9.90 -5.10
N LEU A 47 -10.13 9.42 -3.88
CA LEU A 47 -11.27 9.21 -2.98
C LEU A 47 -11.68 10.48 -2.24
N ASN A 48 -10.72 11.30 -1.78
CA ASN A 48 -11.00 12.51 -1.03
C ASN A 48 -11.16 13.73 -1.94
N GLN A 49 -10.20 13.99 -2.84
CA GLN A 49 -10.25 15.12 -3.76
C GLN A 49 -11.16 14.86 -4.96
N LYS A 50 -11.53 13.61 -5.22
CA LYS A 50 -12.38 13.18 -6.35
C LYS A 50 -11.83 13.62 -7.71
N ASP A 51 -10.50 13.64 -7.82
CA ASP A 51 -9.74 13.92 -9.03
C ASP A 51 -9.20 12.60 -9.60
N ALA A 52 -9.97 12.01 -10.52
CA ALA A 52 -9.64 10.74 -11.12
C ALA A 52 -8.34 10.80 -11.94
N ASP A 53 -8.11 11.88 -12.68
CA ASP A 53 -6.93 11.99 -13.54
C ASP A 53 -5.66 12.20 -12.72
N ALA A 54 -5.71 13.01 -11.66
CA ALA A 54 -4.60 13.15 -10.73
C ALA A 54 -4.28 11.83 -10.00
N ALA A 55 -5.29 11.03 -9.65
CA ALA A 55 -5.10 9.71 -9.05
C ALA A 55 -4.50 8.72 -10.04
N LEU A 56 -4.98 8.70 -11.29
CA LEU A 56 -4.49 7.79 -12.33
C LEU A 56 -3.02 8.04 -12.72
N ALA A 57 -2.44 9.19 -12.38
CA ALA A 57 -1.00 9.39 -12.50
C ALA A 57 -0.15 8.41 -11.64
N TYR A 58 -0.74 7.80 -10.61
CA TYR A 58 -0.12 6.79 -9.75
C TYR A 58 -0.42 5.35 -10.18
N VAL A 59 -1.24 5.15 -11.21
CA VAL A 59 -1.63 3.85 -11.74
C VAL A 59 -0.69 3.45 -12.89
N GLY A 60 -0.41 2.15 -13.01
CA GLY A 60 0.40 1.58 -14.08
C GLY A 60 -0.40 1.35 -15.37
N ASP A 61 0.20 0.60 -16.30
CA ASP A 61 -0.38 0.33 -17.63
C ASP A 61 -1.67 -0.51 -17.55
N ARG A 62 -1.89 -1.16 -16.43
CA ARG A 62 -3.12 -1.92 -16.11
C ARG A 62 -3.63 -1.53 -14.73
N TYR A 63 -4.92 -1.71 -14.51
CA TYR A 63 -5.54 -1.58 -13.19
C TYR A 63 -6.60 -2.66 -13.04
N VAL A 64 -6.27 -3.75 -12.37
CA VAL A 64 -7.18 -4.88 -12.15
C VAL A 64 -7.97 -4.63 -10.88
N GLN A 65 -9.30 -4.68 -10.98
CA GLN A 65 -10.22 -4.38 -9.88
C GLN A 65 -10.91 -5.65 -9.41
N HIS A 66 -10.80 -5.97 -8.11
CA HIS A 66 -11.46 -7.14 -7.51
C HIS A 66 -12.70 -6.79 -6.67
N ASN A 67 -13.01 -5.50 -6.48
CA ASN A 67 -14.31 -5.13 -5.89
C ASN A 67 -15.42 -5.43 -6.89
N PRO A 68 -16.43 -6.30 -6.55
CA PRO A 68 -17.48 -6.70 -7.49
C PRO A 68 -18.41 -5.56 -7.91
N ASN A 69 -18.36 -4.43 -7.21
CA ASN A 69 -19.20 -3.26 -7.50
C ASN A 69 -18.46 -2.16 -8.30
N ALA A 70 -17.20 -2.38 -8.67
CA ALA A 70 -16.40 -1.43 -9.43
C ALA A 70 -15.95 -2.08 -10.76
N ALA A 71 -16.08 -1.33 -11.85
CA ALA A 71 -15.62 -1.79 -13.15
C ALA A 71 -14.08 -1.78 -13.23
N ASP A 72 -13.54 -2.67 -14.02
CA ASP A 72 -12.12 -2.87 -14.26
C ASP A 72 -11.49 -1.70 -15.05
N GLY A 73 -10.20 -1.52 -14.88
CA GLY A 73 -9.37 -0.59 -15.63
C GLY A 73 -9.50 0.89 -15.26
N PRO A 74 -8.66 1.75 -15.86
CA PRO A 74 -8.67 3.19 -15.59
C PRO A 74 -10.02 3.87 -15.84
N ASP A 75 -10.76 3.44 -16.86
CA ASP A 75 -12.08 4.00 -17.17
C ASP A 75 -13.13 3.57 -16.15
N GLY A 76 -13.01 2.36 -15.60
CA GLY A 76 -13.82 1.92 -14.47
C GLY A 76 -13.59 2.80 -13.24
N PHE A 77 -12.33 3.10 -12.94
CA PHE A 77 -11.97 4.02 -11.86
C PHE A 77 -12.53 5.44 -12.09
N ARG A 78 -12.38 6.00 -13.30
CA ARG A 78 -12.97 7.33 -13.63
C ARG A 78 -14.49 7.36 -13.41
N LYS A 79 -15.21 6.34 -13.84
CA LYS A 79 -16.65 6.22 -13.64
C LYS A 79 -17.00 6.18 -12.15
N PHE A 80 -16.25 5.42 -11.36
CA PHE A 80 -16.45 5.35 -9.91
C PHE A 80 -16.21 6.71 -9.23
N ILE A 81 -15.12 7.40 -9.55
CA ILE A 81 -14.85 8.72 -8.99
C ILE A 81 -15.90 9.75 -9.45
N GLY A 82 -16.34 9.68 -10.70
CA GLY A 82 -17.45 10.49 -11.22
C GLY A 82 -18.75 10.29 -10.43
N PHE A 83 -19.07 9.03 -10.15
CA PHE A 83 -20.21 8.67 -9.29
C PHE A 83 -20.08 9.26 -7.86
N LEU A 84 -18.90 9.13 -7.25
CA LEU A 84 -18.67 9.72 -5.92
C LEU A 84 -18.82 11.25 -5.93
N ARG A 85 -18.29 11.91 -6.95
CA ARG A 85 -18.39 13.36 -7.11
C ARG A 85 -19.83 13.85 -7.28
N GLU A 86 -20.64 13.09 -8.02
CA GLU A 86 -22.05 13.44 -8.28
C GLU A 86 -22.96 13.13 -7.09
N LYS A 87 -22.87 11.92 -6.54
CA LYS A 87 -23.81 11.41 -5.53
C LYS A 87 -23.36 11.69 -4.09
N PHE A 88 -22.06 11.74 -3.86
CA PHE A 88 -21.46 11.87 -2.53
C PHE A 88 -20.34 12.94 -2.51
N PRO A 89 -20.62 14.19 -2.91
CA PRO A 89 -19.61 15.24 -3.02
C PRO A 89 -18.85 15.49 -1.71
N ASN A 90 -19.53 15.31 -0.58
CA ASN A 90 -18.98 15.52 0.76
C ASN A 90 -18.45 14.23 1.42
N SER A 91 -18.35 13.12 0.66
CA SER A 91 -17.76 11.90 1.19
C SER A 91 -16.29 12.10 1.53
N HIS A 92 -15.86 11.47 2.61
CA HIS A 92 -14.48 11.52 3.08
C HIS A 92 -14.03 10.14 3.57
N SER A 93 -12.75 9.85 3.35
CA SER A 93 -12.10 8.64 3.82
C SER A 93 -10.89 9.02 4.66
N GLU A 94 -10.83 8.52 5.90
CA GLU A 94 -9.71 8.69 6.81
C GLU A 94 -8.92 7.39 6.89
N ILE A 95 -7.66 7.41 6.48
CA ILE A 95 -6.76 6.26 6.61
C ILE A 95 -6.29 6.19 8.06
N LYS A 96 -6.75 5.17 8.79
CA LYS A 96 -6.42 4.96 10.20
C LYS A 96 -5.04 4.35 10.39
N ARG A 97 -4.64 3.46 9.48
CA ARG A 97 -3.31 2.84 9.47
C ARG A 97 -2.99 2.27 8.10
N SER A 98 -1.70 2.12 7.83
CA SER A 98 -1.19 1.47 6.63
C SER A 98 -0.09 0.47 6.98
N PHE A 99 -0.05 -0.62 6.24
CA PHE A 99 0.99 -1.66 6.34
C PHE A 99 1.57 -1.88 4.95
N VAL A 100 2.83 -2.28 4.88
CA VAL A 100 3.50 -2.60 3.62
C VAL A 100 4.21 -3.94 3.77
N ASP A 101 4.08 -4.77 2.75
CA ASP A 101 4.78 -6.03 2.61
C ASP A 101 5.22 -6.16 1.15
N GLY A 102 6.49 -5.82 0.88
CA GLY A 102 7.05 -5.80 -0.46
C GLY A 102 6.28 -4.87 -1.41
N ASP A 103 5.64 -5.47 -2.40
CA ASP A 103 4.86 -4.76 -3.42
C ASP A 103 3.39 -4.54 -3.03
N TYR A 104 2.99 -4.93 -1.82
CA TYR A 104 1.63 -4.75 -1.33
C TYR A 104 1.54 -3.65 -0.29
N VAL A 105 0.53 -2.78 -0.44
CA VAL A 105 0.17 -1.77 0.57
C VAL A 105 -1.26 -2.05 1.02
N ILE A 106 -1.44 -2.16 2.33
CA ILE A 106 -2.72 -2.44 2.97
C ILE A 106 -3.12 -1.21 3.76
N LEU A 107 -4.34 -0.71 3.53
CA LEU A 107 -4.91 0.40 4.26
C LEU A 107 -6.09 -0.09 5.11
N HIS A 108 -6.17 0.40 6.35
CA HIS A 108 -7.37 0.31 7.17
C HIS A 108 -8.02 1.69 7.23
N VAL A 109 -9.24 1.79 6.73
CA VAL A 109 -9.87 3.07 6.39
C VAL A 109 -11.24 3.20 7.05
N HIS A 110 -11.55 4.42 7.54
CA HIS A 110 -12.90 4.85 7.87
C HIS A 110 -13.45 5.68 6.70
N ALA A 111 -14.40 5.14 5.96
CA ALA A 111 -15.02 5.83 4.83
C ALA A 111 -16.44 6.27 5.19
N VAL A 112 -16.71 7.58 5.11
CA VAL A 112 -18.02 8.18 5.34
C VAL A 112 -18.51 8.79 4.04
N ARG A 113 -19.56 8.21 3.44
CA ARG A 113 -20.16 8.72 2.20
C ARG A 113 -21.05 9.91 2.45
N GLU A 114 -21.89 9.83 3.49
CA GLU A 114 -22.81 10.89 3.88
C GLU A 114 -22.39 11.45 5.24
N PRO A 115 -22.14 12.77 5.35
CA PRO A 115 -21.80 13.40 6.63
C PRO A 115 -22.84 13.07 7.72
N GLY A 116 -22.33 12.69 8.89
CA GLY A 116 -23.17 12.29 10.02
C GLY A 116 -23.56 10.81 10.04
N SER A 117 -23.32 10.04 8.96
CA SER A 117 -23.45 8.59 9.01
C SER A 117 -22.26 7.95 9.74
N ARG A 118 -22.43 6.71 10.21
CA ARG A 118 -21.35 5.94 10.84
C ARG A 118 -20.27 5.54 9.83
N GLY A 119 -20.63 5.37 8.55
CA GLY A 119 -19.73 4.96 7.49
C GLY A 119 -19.39 3.48 7.52
N ASN A 120 -18.26 3.16 6.92
CA ASN A 120 -17.76 1.80 6.77
C ASN A 120 -16.31 1.70 7.27
N ALA A 121 -15.97 0.55 7.84
CA ALA A 121 -14.60 0.11 7.98
C ALA A 121 -14.22 -0.64 6.69
N ILE A 122 -13.10 -0.26 6.10
CA ILE A 122 -12.61 -0.85 4.85
C ILE A 122 -11.18 -1.34 5.07
N VAL A 123 -10.88 -2.51 4.53
CA VAL A 123 -9.51 -2.96 4.31
C VAL A 123 -9.27 -2.97 2.81
N ASP A 124 -8.48 -2.00 2.35
CA ASP A 124 -8.03 -1.91 0.97
C ASP A 124 -6.66 -2.56 0.83
N ILE A 125 -6.45 -3.34 -0.21
CA ILE A 125 -5.18 -3.96 -0.57
C ILE A 125 -4.81 -3.51 -1.97
N PHE A 126 -3.62 -2.93 -2.11
CA PHE A 126 -3.06 -2.49 -3.39
C PHE A 126 -1.80 -3.26 -3.70
N LYS A 127 -1.68 -3.74 -4.94
CA LYS A 127 -0.43 -4.26 -5.47
C LYS A 127 0.20 -3.23 -6.37
N LEU A 128 1.52 -3.08 -6.26
CA LEU A 128 2.29 -2.18 -7.09
C LEU A 128 3.27 -2.94 -7.98
N GLU A 129 3.55 -2.38 -9.15
CA GLU A 129 4.64 -2.79 -10.02
C GLU A 129 5.38 -1.53 -10.46
N ASN A 130 6.69 -1.49 -10.31
CA ASN A 130 7.54 -0.32 -10.64
C ASN A 130 7.04 0.98 -9.97
N GLY A 131 6.56 0.91 -8.72
CA GLY A 131 6.06 2.05 -7.96
C GLY A 131 4.70 2.60 -8.44
N LYS A 132 3.94 1.83 -9.24
CA LYS A 132 2.61 2.17 -9.74
C LYS A 132 1.58 1.14 -9.27
N VAL A 133 0.40 1.59 -8.91
CA VAL A 133 -0.72 0.72 -8.54
C VAL A 133 -1.21 -0.03 -9.78
N VAL A 134 -1.29 -1.35 -9.71
CA VAL A 134 -1.71 -2.21 -10.81
C VAL A 134 -2.91 -3.09 -10.48
N GLU A 135 -3.20 -3.28 -9.18
CA GLU A 135 -4.26 -4.19 -8.75
C GLU A 135 -4.82 -3.78 -7.40
N HIS A 136 -6.12 -3.97 -7.17
CA HIS A 136 -6.83 -3.55 -5.97
C HIS A 136 -7.89 -4.56 -5.54
N TRP A 137 -7.91 -4.86 -4.25
CA TRP A 137 -8.96 -5.60 -3.53
C TRP A 137 -9.46 -4.77 -2.36
N ASP A 138 -10.70 -4.97 -1.95
CA ASP A 138 -11.21 -4.43 -0.70
C ASP A 138 -12.17 -5.37 0.02
N VAL A 139 -12.29 -5.15 1.32
CA VAL A 139 -13.35 -5.72 2.15
C VAL A 139 -14.02 -4.57 2.87
N VAL A 140 -15.32 -4.44 2.68
CA VAL A 140 -16.12 -3.33 3.21
C VAL A 140 -17.08 -3.86 4.26
N GLN A 141 -17.03 -3.32 5.47
CA GLN A 141 -17.95 -3.64 6.55
C GLN A 141 -18.66 -2.37 7.06
N PRO A 142 -19.99 -2.30 7.00
CA PRO A 142 -20.75 -1.21 7.63
C PRO A 142 -20.52 -1.17 9.15
N ILE A 143 -20.37 0.02 9.70
CA ILE A 143 -20.27 0.21 11.15
C ILE A 143 -21.66 0.06 11.77
N PRO A 144 -21.89 -0.92 12.68
CA PRO A 144 -23.21 -1.21 13.21
C PRO A 144 -23.72 -0.09 14.13
N GLU A 145 -25.03 0.09 14.18
CA GLU A 145 -25.67 1.00 15.15
C GLU A 145 -25.47 0.53 16.59
N ILE A 146 -25.62 -0.78 16.80
CA ILE A 146 -25.51 -1.40 18.11
C ILE A 146 -24.37 -2.41 18.03
N PRO A 147 -23.15 -2.05 18.45
CA PRO A 147 -22.03 -2.98 18.50
C PRO A 147 -22.18 -3.94 19.69
N ALA A 148 -21.64 -5.15 19.55
CA ALA A 148 -21.63 -6.15 20.64
C ALA A 148 -20.61 -5.84 21.76
N ASN A 149 -19.75 -4.84 21.54
CA ASN A 149 -18.73 -4.38 22.50
C ASN A 149 -18.51 -2.87 22.36
N ASN A 150 -17.75 -2.27 23.28
CA ASN A 150 -17.48 -0.83 23.30
C ASN A 150 -16.20 -0.43 22.55
N ASN A 151 -15.54 -1.34 21.83
CA ASN A 151 -14.36 -1.03 21.04
C ASN A 151 -14.73 -0.38 19.72
N THR A 152 -13.86 0.48 19.22
CA THR A 152 -14.01 0.99 17.84
C THR A 152 -13.60 -0.10 16.84
N MET A 153 -14.03 0.06 15.58
CA MET A 153 -13.54 -0.78 14.49
C MET A 153 -12.16 -0.34 13.97
N PHE A 154 -11.52 0.65 14.63
CA PHE A 154 -10.27 1.30 14.20
C PHE A 154 -9.21 1.37 15.29
#